data_b73011f3943ab0fcbd471f6c5d15acd8
#
_entry.id   b73011f3943ab0fcbd471f6c5d15acd8
#
_cell.length_a   1.000
_cell.length_b   1.000
_cell.length_c   1.000
_cell.angle_alpha   90.00
_cell.angle_beta   90.00
_cell.angle_gamma   90.00
#
_symmetry.space_group_name_H-M   'P 1'
#
loop_
_entity.id
_entity.type
_entity.pdbx_description
1 polymer ?
#
loop_
_entity_poly.entity_id
_entity_poly.type
_entity_poly.pdbx_seq_one_letter_code
_entity_poly.pdbx_strand_id
1 'polypeptide(L)'
;MKDIHIGSLIKKRVDELGIDISRIKSFFKTYSEKEINAQYLSKSIQTDDLLKWSKLLEYDFFRIYTQHIILFAPVGKNAATSTSPKSSVLPNYRKSVYTKEIIDFVLNLYTEEKKKIQEISKEYNTPKNTIHNWIKKYLPQN
;
A
#
# COMPACT_ATOMS: atom_id res chain seq x y z
N MET A 1 -3.90 6.17 -6.60
CA MET A 1 -3.69 5.40 -5.34
C MET A 1 -4.94 5.31 -4.43
N LYS A 2 -5.93 6.18 -4.59
CA LYS A 2 -7.19 6.09 -3.81
C LYS A 2 -8.05 4.86 -4.14
N ASP A 3 -7.97 4.34 -5.34
CA ASP A 3 -8.74 3.18 -5.78
C ASP A 3 -7.80 2.00 -6.09
N ILE A 4 -7.88 0.97 -5.26
CA ILE A 4 -7.07 -0.24 -5.40
C ILE A 4 -7.87 -1.26 -6.20
N HIS A 5 -7.34 -1.66 -7.35
CA HIS A 5 -7.86 -2.78 -8.14
C HIS A 5 -6.85 -3.93 -8.08
N ILE A 6 -7.00 -4.77 -7.06
CA ILE A 6 -5.98 -5.77 -6.74
C ILE A 6 -5.75 -6.80 -7.84
N GLY A 7 -6.81 -7.24 -8.52
CA GLY A 7 -6.68 -8.19 -9.62
C GLY A 7 -5.82 -7.67 -10.77
N SER A 8 -5.96 -6.39 -11.14
CA SER A 8 -5.13 -5.78 -12.17
C SER A 8 -3.65 -5.68 -11.76
N LEU A 9 -3.37 -5.44 -10.47
CA LEU A 9 -2.00 -5.39 -9.96
C LEU A 9 -1.35 -6.77 -9.95
N ILE A 10 -2.11 -7.81 -9.59
CA ILE A 10 -1.66 -9.20 -9.68
C ILE A 10 -1.35 -9.56 -11.14
N LYS A 11 -2.28 -9.27 -12.08
CA LYS A 11 -2.07 -9.52 -13.51
C LYS A 11 -0.80 -8.86 -14.02
N LYS A 12 -0.61 -7.59 -13.67
CA LYS A 12 0.58 -6.83 -14.04
C LYS A 12 1.86 -7.49 -13.54
N ARG A 13 1.86 -7.98 -12.29
CA ARG A 13 3.02 -8.66 -11.72
C ARG A 13 3.27 -10.03 -12.36
N VAL A 14 2.23 -10.77 -12.72
CA VAL A 14 2.34 -12.02 -13.48
C VAL A 14 3.00 -11.75 -14.83
N ASP A 15 2.58 -10.70 -15.55
CA ASP A 15 3.14 -10.33 -16.84
C ASP A 15 4.60 -9.86 -16.73
N GLU A 16 4.95 -9.09 -15.70
CA GLU A 16 6.32 -8.66 -15.42
C GLU A 16 7.26 -9.85 -15.19
N LEU A 17 6.81 -10.88 -14.50
CA LEU A 17 7.59 -12.07 -14.19
C LEU A 17 7.54 -13.12 -15.31
N GLY A 18 6.66 -12.98 -16.31
CA GLY A 18 6.47 -13.93 -17.40
C GLY A 18 6.03 -15.31 -16.91
N ILE A 19 5.23 -15.38 -15.84
CA ILE A 19 4.80 -16.65 -15.24
C ILE A 19 3.71 -17.28 -16.10
N ASP A 20 3.94 -18.52 -16.51
CA ASP A 20 2.99 -19.29 -17.29
C ASP A 20 1.78 -19.75 -16.49
N ILE A 21 0.61 -19.81 -17.16
CA ILE A 21 -0.66 -20.19 -16.54
C ILE A 21 -0.63 -21.61 -15.94
N SER A 22 0.14 -22.51 -16.53
CA SER A 22 0.32 -23.87 -16.02
C SER A 22 0.98 -23.88 -14.63
N ARG A 23 1.97 -23.00 -14.40
CA ARG A 23 2.61 -22.86 -13.11
C ARG A 23 1.65 -22.28 -12.06
N ILE A 24 0.81 -21.31 -12.45
CA ILE A 24 -0.20 -20.72 -11.58
C ILE A 24 -1.24 -21.79 -11.17
N LYS A 25 -1.75 -22.55 -12.14
CA LYS A 25 -2.69 -23.66 -11.88
C LYS A 25 -2.08 -24.73 -10.96
N SER A 26 -0.83 -25.09 -11.18
CA SER A 26 -0.12 -26.05 -10.33
C SER A 26 0.03 -25.57 -8.90
N PHE A 27 0.21 -24.28 -8.69
CA PHE A 27 0.32 -23.66 -7.35
C PHE A 27 -1.04 -23.57 -6.65
N PHE A 28 -2.06 -23.11 -7.35
CA PHE A 28 -3.42 -22.95 -6.78
C PHE A 28 -4.19 -24.27 -6.67
N LYS A 29 -3.86 -25.28 -7.45
CA LYS A 29 -4.44 -26.64 -7.49
C LYS A 29 -5.96 -26.74 -7.70
N THR A 30 -6.73 -25.88 -7.06
CA THR A 30 -8.20 -25.88 -7.04
C THR A 30 -8.83 -24.98 -8.09
N TYR A 31 -8.07 -24.07 -8.69
CA TYR A 31 -8.61 -23.08 -9.63
C TYR A 31 -8.41 -23.48 -11.08
N SER A 32 -9.48 -23.35 -11.85
CA SER A 32 -9.44 -23.40 -13.29
C SER A 32 -8.84 -22.12 -13.88
N GLU A 33 -8.41 -22.17 -15.10
CA GLU A 33 -7.91 -20.99 -15.82
C GLU A 33 -8.95 -19.86 -15.86
N LYS A 34 -10.23 -20.21 -16.02
CA LYS A 34 -11.33 -19.25 -16.01
C LYS A 34 -11.45 -18.50 -14.67
N GLU A 35 -11.28 -19.20 -13.56
CA GLU A 35 -11.31 -18.60 -12.22
C GLU A 35 -10.10 -17.72 -11.97
N ILE A 36 -8.90 -18.11 -12.43
CA ILE A 36 -7.70 -17.28 -12.36
C ILE A 36 -7.89 -15.98 -13.15
N ASN A 37 -8.41 -16.08 -14.38
CA ASN A 37 -8.70 -14.91 -15.20
C ASN A 37 -9.79 -14.02 -14.59
N ALA A 38 -10.80 -14.60 -13.93
CA ALA A 38 -11.81 -13.85 -13.19
C ALA A 38 -11.20 -13.06 -12.03
N GLN A 39 -10.20 -13.60 -11.33
CA GLN A 39 -9.47 -12.87 -10.28
C GLN A 39 -8.72 -11.65 -10.82
N TYR A 40 -8.13 -11.73 -12.02
CA TYR A 40 -7.46 -10.57 -12.64
C TYR A 40 -8.42 -9.41 -12.93
N LEU A 41 -9.67 -9.72 -13.21
CA LEU A 41 -10.71 -8.74 -13.49
C LEU A 41 -11.42 -8.25 -12.22
N SER A 42 -11.19 -8.90 -11.08
CA SER A 42 -11.84 -8.56 -9.83
C SER A 42 -11.15 -7.40 -9.13
N LYS A 43 -11.95 -6.45 -8.64
CA LYS A 43 -11.46 -5.34 -7.82
C LYS A 43 -11.04 -5.79 -6.42
N SER A 44 -11.62 -6.88 -5.92
CA SER A 44 -11.34 -7.45 -4.60
C SER A 44 -11.12 -8.96 -4.70
N ILE A 45 -10.25 -9.49 -3.87
CA ILE A 45 -9.89 -10.91 -3.80
C ILE A 45 -9.96 -11.36 -2.34
N GLN A 46 -10.30 -12.60 -2.12
CA GLN A 46 -10.26 -13.19 -0.78
C GLN A 46 -8.84 -13.13 -0.20
N THR A 47 -8.73 -12.84 1.09
CA THR A 47 -7.43 -12.64 1.77
C THR A 47 -6.51 -13.85 1.64
N ASP A 48 -7.07 -15.06 1.70
CA ASP A 48 -6.28 -16.31 1.54
C ASP A 48 -5.70 -16.44 0.13
N ASP A 49 -6.47 -16.05 -0.89
CA ASP A 49 -5.96 -16.03 -2.26
C ASP A 49 -4.93 -14.94 -2.48
N LEU A 50 -5.13 -13.77 -1.87
CA LEU A 50 -4.14 -12.70 -1.91
C LEU A 50 -2.82 -13.14 -1.27
N LEU A 51 -2.89 -13.90 -0.17
CA LEU A 51 -1.70 -14.48 0.46
C LEU A 51 -1.00 -15.49 -0.46
N LYS A 52 -1.75 -16.33 -1.16
CA LYS A 52 -1.19 -17.28 -2.15
C LYS A 52 -0.53 -16.52 -3.31
N TRP A 53 -1.19 -15.49 -3.86
CA TRP A 53 -0.63 -14.64 -4.88
C TRP A 53 0.65 -13.95 -4.43
N SER A 54 0.66 -13.42 -3.20
CA SER A 54 1.86 -12.78 -2.63
C SER A 54 3.03 -13.74 -2.54
N LYS A 55 2.79 -15.01 -2.16
CA LYS A 55 3.82 -16.05 -2.11
C LYS A 55 4.31 -16.46 -3.50
N LEU A 56 3.39 -16.68 -4.43
CA LEU A 56 3.73 -17.12 -5.80
C LEU A 56 4.53 -16.06 -6.56
N LEU A 57 4.15 -14.79 -6.40
CA LEU A 57 4.73 -13.66 -7.15
C LEU A 57 5.88 -12.97 -6.40
N GLU A 58 6.22 -13.47 -5.21
CA GLU A 58 7.24 -12.88 -4.32
C GLU A 58 7.04 -11.36 -4.16
N TYR A 59 5.78 -10.96 -3.95
CA TYR A 59 5.39 -9.55 -3.82
C TYR A 59 4.35 -9.37 -2.71
N ASP A 60 4.63 -8.49 -1.77
CA ASP A 60 3.73 -8.21 -0.65
C ASP A 60 2.56 -7.30 -1.06
N PHE A 61 1.49 -7.88 -1.58
CA PHE A 61 0.28 -7.14 -1.95
C PHE A 61 -0.44 -6.53 -0.74
N PHE A 62 -0.26 -7.05 0.47
CA PHE A 62 -0.86 -6.48 1.68
C PHE A 62 -0.29 -5.10 2.00
N ARG A 63 0.96 -4.85 1.61
CA ARG A 63 1.60 -3.57 1.81
C ARG A 63 0.89 -2.44 1.07
N ILE A 64 0.25 -2.72 -0.06
CA ILE A 64 -0.56 -1.74 -0.80
C ILE A 64 -1.72 -1.25 0.07
N TYR A 65 -2.41 -2.16 0.76
CA TYR A 65 -3.50 -1.81 1.68
C TYR A 65 -2.98 -1.11 2.94
N THR A 66 -1.85 -1.54 3.48
CA THR A 66 -1.22 -0.87 4.63
C THR A 66 -0.84 0.58 4.27
N GLN A 67 -0.28 0.81 3.09
CA GLN A 67 0.02 2.16 2.59
C GLN A 67 -1.25 2.99 2.42
N HIS A 68 -2.31 2.40 1.87
CA HIS A 68 -3.60 3.07 1.73
C HIS A 68 -4.15 3.50 3.10
N ILE A 69 -4.07 2.64 4.12
CA ILE A 69 -4.49 2.97 5.48
C ILE A 69 -3.65 4.13 6.04
N ILE A 70 -2.33 4.11 5.85
CA ILE A 70 -1.44 5.18 6.33
C ILE A 70 -1.81 6.53 5.72
N LEU A 71 -2.10 6.57 4.41
CA LEU A 71 -2.35 7.83 3.68
C LEU A 71 -3.79 8.32 3.79
N PHE A 72 -4.76 7.43 3.84
CA PHE A 72 -6.18 7.76 3.63
C PHE A 72 -7.10 7.37 4.77
N ALA A 73 -6.62 6.67 5.83
CA ALA A 73 -7.46 6.40 6.98
C ALA A 73 -7.82 7.71 7.71
N PRO A 74 -9.07 7.88 8.13
CA PRO A 74 -9.46 9.06 8.90
C PRO A 74 -8.63 9.12 10.18
N VAL A 75 -8.08 10.30 10.48
CA VAL A 75 -7.42 10.56 11.77
C VAL A 75 -8.48 10.39 12.86
N GLY A 76 -8.31 9.40 13.73
CA GLY A 76 -9.17 9.25 14.89
C GLY A 76 -9.16 10.55 15.69
N LYS A 77 -10.33 11.01 16.16
CA LYS A 77 -10.47 12.24 16.96
C LYS A 77 -9.55 12.31 18.17
N ASN A 78 -8.92 11.21 18.55
CA ASN A 78 -8.02 11.04 19.70
C ASN A 78 -6.52 10.99 19.33
N ALA A 79 -6.15 11.31 18.10
CA ALA A 79 -4.73 11.30 17.70
C ALA A 79 -3.89 12.41 18.38
N ALA A 80 -4.54 13.38 19.01
CA ALA A 80 -3.89 14.48 19.74
C ALA A 80 -3.66 14.20 21.23
N THR A 81 -4.33 13.19 21.80
CA THR A 81 -4.15 12.76 23.18
C THR A 81 -3.51 11.39 23.19
N SER A 82 -2.24 11.35 23.56
CA SER A 82 -1.45 10.13 23.78
C SER A 82 -1.92 9.35 25.02
N THR A 83 -3.19 8.96 25.04
CA THR A 83 -3.63 7.89 25.93
C THR A 83 -3.27 6.59 25.22
N SER A 84 -2.36 5.87 25.82
CA SER A 84 -2.01 4.49 25.43
C SER A 84 -3.29 3.74 25.07
N PRO A 85 -3.32 3.03 23.92
CA PRO A 85 -4.49 2.26 23.57
C PRO A 85 -4.80 1.31 24.73
N LYS A 86 -6.07 1.26 25.15
CA LYS A 86 -6.56 0.26 26.09
C LYS A 86 -5.98 -1.08 25.63
N SER A 87 -5.42 -1.87 26.54
CA SER A 87 -4.72 -3.12 26.28
C SER A 87 -5.47 -3.94 25.22
N SER A 88 -4.93 -4.01 24.03
CA SER A 88 -5.49 -4.84 22.95
C SER A 88 -4.91 -6.24 23.07
N VAL A 89 -5.73 -7.26 22.89
CA VAL A 89 -5.29 -8.65 22.74
C VAL A 89 -4.57 -8.85 21.41
N LEU A 90 -4.80 -7.94 20.44
CA LEU A 90 -4.17 -7.99 19.14
C LEU A 90 -2.73 -7.45 19.17
N PRO A 91 -1.84 -7.99 18.34
CA PRO A 91 -0.48 -7.50 18.21
C PRO A 91 -0.45 -6.01 17.87
N ASN A 92 0.43 -5.26 18.53
CA ASN A 92 0.65 -3.85 18.21
C ASN A 92 1.73 -3.72 17.15
N TYR A 93 1.37 -3.12 16.01
CA TYR A 93 2.31 -2.81 14.94
C TYR A 93 2.73 -1.34 15.00
N ARG A 94 3.96 -1.03 14.62
CA ARG A 94 4.43 0.35 14.50
C ARG A 94 3.61 1.09 13.44
N LYS A 95 3.04 2.24 13.82
CA LYS A 95 2.12 3.02 12.98
C LYS A 95 2.74 3.65 11.72
N SER A 96 4.06 3.75 11.62
CA SER A 96 4.69 4.56 10.59
C SER A 96 5.93 3.87 9.99
N VAL A 97 5.70 2.88 9.16
CA VAL A 97 6.73 2.44 8.22
C VAL A 97 6.37 3.05 6.86
N TYR A 98 6.91 4.23 6.59
CA TYR A 98 6.77 4.84 5.27
C TYR A 98 7.71 4.12 4.30
N THR A 99 7.15 3.60 3.21
CA THR A 99 7.94 3.02 2.13
C THR A 99 8.49 4.11 1.21
N LYS A 100 9.44 3.75 0.37
CA LYS A 100 10.02 4.68 -0.59
C LYS A 100 8.94 5.27 -1.52
N GLU A 101 7.98 4.46 -1.95
CA GLU A 101 6.88 4.88 -2.82
C GLU A 101 6.00 5.96 -2.16
N ILE A 102 5.74 5.84 -0.85
CA ILE A 102 5.00 6.87 -0.10
C ILE A 102 5.82 8.16 -0.03
N ILE A 103 7.13 8.04 0.22
CA ILE A 103 8.03 9.20 0.29
C ILE A 103 8.05 9.90 -1.06
N ASP A 104 8.28 9.17 -2.14
CA ASP A 104 8.32 9.70 -3.50
C ASP A 104 6.98 10.34 -3.90
N PHE A 105 5.86 9.71 -3.55
CA PHE A 105 4.53 10.27 -3.77
C PHE A 105 4.35 11.62 -3.07
N VAL A 106 4.72 11.72 -1.79
CA VAL A 106 4.58 12.96 -1.01
C VAL A 106 5.53 14.04 -1.54
N LEU A 107 6.74 13.68 -1.96
CA LEU A 107 7.69 14.61 -2.56
C LEU A 107 7.19 15.14 -3.91
N ASN A 108 6.56 14.31 -4.74
CA ASN A 108 5.96 14.73 -6.01
C ASN A 108 4.80 15.72 -5.79
N LEU A 109 3.96 15.51 -4.77
CA LEU A 109 2.92 16.49 -4.41
C LEU A 109 3.50 17.84 -4.06
N TYR A 110 4.66 17.87 -3.40
CA TYR A 110 5.34 19.10 -3.02
C TYR A 110 6.02 19.77 -4.23
N THR A 111 6.71 19.01 -5.08
CA THR A 111 7.52 19.55 -6.20
C THR A 111 6.70 19.85 -7.44
N GLU A 112 5.85 18.91 -7.86
CA GLU A 112 5.10 19.01 -9.13
C GLU A 112 3.75 19.70 -8.93
N GLU A 113 2.97 19.30 -7.92
CA GLU A 113 1.67 19.88 -7.65
C GLU A 113 1.74 21.16 -6.80
N LYS A 114 2.94 21.55 -6.34
CA LYS A 114 3.21 22.74 -5.51
C LYS A 114 2.30 22.87 -4.29
N LYS A 115 1.86 21.74 -3.74
CA LYS A 115 1.04 21.71 -2.53
C LYS A 115 1.84 22.16 -1.32
N LYS A 116 1.22 22.92 -0.43
CA LYS A 116 1.84 23.34 0.82
C LYS A 116 1.99 22.15 1.77
N ILE A 117 3.09 22.12 2.53
CA ILE A 117 3.36 21.06 3.51
C ILE A 117 2.21 20.88 4.50
N GLN A 118 1.52 21.98 4.85
CA GLN A 118 0.36 21.93 5.75
C GLN A 118 -0.83 21.19 5.13
N GLU A 119 -1.07 21.37 3.84
CA GLU A 119 -2.14 20.71 3.08
C GLU A 119 -1.83 19.22 2.94
N ILE A 120 -0.59 18.89 2.55
CA ILE A 120 -0.13 17.49 2.45
C ILE A 120 -0.24 16.78 3.80
N SER A 121 0.21 17.44 4.88
CA SER A 121 0.14 16.89 6.23
C SER A 121 -1.30 16.59 6.67
N LYS A 122 -2.22 17.47 6.35
CA LYS A 122 -3.65 17.33 6.70
C LYS A 122 -4.36 16.29 5.82
N GLU A 123 -4.07 16.29 4.53
CA GLU A 123 -4.73 15.41 3.55
C GLU A 123 -4.25 13.95 3.67
N TYR A 124 -2.95 13.75 3.93
CA TYR A 124 -2.32 12.43 3.93
C TYR A 124 -1.86 11.97 5.31
N ASN A 125 -2.31 12.61 6.36
CA ASN A 125 -2.01 12.24 7.74
C ASN A 125 -0.51 12.01 8.04
N THR A 126 0.35 12.76 7.37
CA THR A 126 1.80 12.68 7.53
C THR A 126 2.30 13.87 8.34
N PRO A 127 3.02 13.67 9.47
CA PRO A 127 3.52 14.77 10.29
C PRO A 127 4.37 15.75 9.50
N LYS A 128 4.18 17.06 9.70
CA LYS A 128 4.93 18.13 9.01
C LYS A 128 6.44 17.95 9.13
N ASN A 129 6.93 17.60 10.32
CA ASN A 129 8.34 17.35 10.55
C ASN A 129 8.89 16.20 9.71
N THR A 130 8.08 15.16 9.49
CA THR A 130 8.44 14.03 8.64
C THR A 130 8.59 14.48 7.19
N ILE A 131 7.65 15.27 6.67
CA ILE A 131 7.71 15.84 5.31
C ILE A 131 8.93 16.74 5.15
N HIS A 132 9.20 17.63 6.11
CA HIS A 132 10.38 18.47 6.10
C HIS A 132 11.68 17.66 6.06
N ASN A 133 11.76 16.59 6.86
CA ASN A 133 12.93 15.70 6.87
C ASN A 133 13.13 15.00 5.52
N TRP A 134 12.04 14.60 4.86
CA TRP A 134 12.12 13.99 3.52
C TRP A 134 12.57 15.00 2.47
N ILE A 135 12.02 16.22 2.48
CA ILE A 135 12.45 17.29 1.59
C ILE A 135 13.96 17.54 1.75
N LYS A 136 14.41 17.67 3.00
CA LYS A 136 15.83 17.92 3.29
C LYS A 136 16.74 16.77 2.86
N LYS A 137 16.25 15.53 2.95
CA LYS A 137 17.04 14.32 2.69
C LYS A 137 17.09 13.93 1.22
N TYR A 138 15.99 14.12 0.49
CA TYR A 138 15.80 13.56 -0.84
C TYR A 138 15.71 14.58 -1.96
N LEU A 139 15.45 15.85 -1.66
CA LEU A 139 15.48 16.90 -2.66
C LEU A 139 16.83 17.66 -2.61
N PRO A 140 17.43 17.97 -3.78
CA PRO A 140 18.67 18.76 -3.81
C PRO A 140 18.41 20.13 -3.18
N GLN A 141 19.25 20.49 -2.24
CA GLN A 141 19.26 21.84 -1.69
C GLN A 141 20.03 22.74 -2.67
N ASN A 142 19.30 23.59 -3.40
CA ASN A 142 19.91 24.70 -4.12
C ASN A 142 20.37 25.76 -3.13
#